data_a16babe935d73de451e22e23c9296d4f
#
_entry.id   a16babe935d73de451e22e23c9296d4f
#
_cell.length_a   1.000
_cell.length_b   1.000
_cell.length_c   1.000
_cell.angle_alpha   90.00
_cell.angle_beta   90.00
_cell.angle_gamma   90.00
#
_symmetry.space_group_name_H-M   'P 1'
#
loop_
_entity.id
_entity.type
_entity.pdbx_description
1 polymer ?
#
loop_
_entity_poly.entity_id
_entity_poly.type
_entity_poly.pdbx_seq_one_letter_code
_entity_poly.pdbx_strand_id
1 'polypeptide(L)'
;MSSPYQPMSFGAFLGKLGRVRLIILGVAVLLAPVSESAAQAEWQRTVKVIAPIEDGLVTRALTDSVVEMAETQNMELRRTPQSDTTTTPEKIKAALSEEGLALTSATHAFITYRFTQKSGQLHRNILDLHFIYRPTGEQGEDIPILYLDLSEEDLYRQLLVKKGTPSPVNEVAFRPFEEQISLYSLRDTARVVQVGNQIIREPERAAAEKRQIMATIRKLTYN
;
A
#
# COMPACT_ATOMS: atom_id res chain seq x y z
N MET A 1 3.79 -64.75 32.09
CA MET A 1 5.02 -65.07 32.84
C MET A 1 5.44 -63.74 33.48
N SER A 2 5.04 -63.54 34.66
CA SER A 2 5.81 -63.54 35.92
C SER A 2 6.53 -62.22 36.13
N SER A 3 5.91 -61.48 37.01
CA SER A 3 6.47 -60.50 37.97
C SER A 3 7.77 -61.01 38.64
N PRO A 4 8.53 -60.26 39.44
CA PRO A 4 8.02 -59.61 40.64
C PRO A 4 8.64 -58.23 41.08
N TYR A 5 7.87 -57.60 41.92
CA TYR A 5 8.22 -56.60 42.97
C TYR A 5 9.46 -56.95 43.81
N GLN A 6 10.16 -55.90 44.30
CA GLN A 6 10.56 -55.82 45.71
C GLN A 6 10.84 -54.38 46.19
N PRO A 7 10.50 -54.05 47.42
CA PRO A 7 10.70 -52.75 48.02
C PRO A 7 11.80 -52.81 49.14
N MET A 8 11.90 -51.72 49.89
CA MET A 8 12.64 -51.43 51.16
C MET A 8 13.85 -50.50 50.91
N SER A 9 14.18 -49.59 51.75
CA SER A 9 13.91 -49.44 53.19
C SER A 9 14.15 -48.01 53.69
N PHE A 10 13.43 -47.72 54.78
CA PHE A 10 13.60 -46.58 55.68
C PHE A 10 15.00 -46.51 56.31
N GLY A 11 15.51 -45.26 56.45
CA GLY A 11 16.67 -45.01 57.26
C GLY A 11 16.61 -43.57 57.82
N ALA A 12 16.05 -43.50 59.01
CA ALA A 12 16.05 -42.29 59.83
C ALA A 12 17.45 -41.94 60.35
N PHE A 13 17.84 -40.69 60.30
CA PHE A 13 18.86 -40.18 61.20
C PHE A 13 18.50 -38.78 61.68
N LEU A 14 18.11 -38.75 62.92
CA LEU A 14 18.03 -37.52 63.75
C LEU A 14 19.45 -37.04 64.11
N GLY A 15 19.67 -35.74 64.03
CA GLY A 15 20.74 -35.15 64.86
C GLY A 15 21.35 -33.85 64.36
N LYS A 16 20.92 -32.77 64.82
CA LYS A 16 21.58 -31.73 65.61
C LYS A 16 21.06 -30.33 65.32
N LEU A 17 20.49 -29.77 66.34
CA LEU A 17 20.22 -28.34 66.44
C LEU A 17 21.49 -27.51 66.19
N GLY A 18 21.48 -26.67 65.21
CA GLY A 18 22.45 -25.60 65.02
C GLY A 18 21.70 -24.30 64.79
N ARG A 19 21.90 -23.36 65.68
CA ARG A 19 21.33 -21.99 65.66
C ARG A 19 21.68 -21.36 64.28
N VAL A 20 20.72 -21.20 63.41
CA VAL A 20 20.88 -20.40 62.19
C VAL A 20 20.15 -19.07 62.41
N ARG A 21 20.95 -18.02 62.44
CA ARG A 21 20.52 -16.63 62.46
C ARG A 21 19.66 -16.36 61.24
N LEU A 22 18.44 -15.92 61.49
CA LEU A 22 17.51 -15.46 60.48
C LEU A 22 18.06 -14.16 59.90
N ILE A 23 18.75 -14.24 58.77
CA ILE A 23 19.09 -13.07 57.97
C ILE A 23 17.88 -12.82 57.09
N ILE A 24 17.06 -11.86 57.49
CA ILE A 24 16.00 -11.30 56.64
C ILE A 24 16.71 -10.48 55.55
N LEU A 25 16.99 -11.10 54.44
CA LEU A 25 17.39 -10.39 53.24
C LEU A 25 16.12 -9.79 52.62
N GLY A 26 15.92 -8.51 52.91
CA GLY A 26 14.88 -7.72 52.26
C GLY A 26 15.15 -7.66 50.79
N VAL A 27 14.45 -8.48 50.00
CA VAL A 27 14.37 -8.31 48.54
C VAL A 27 13.50 -7.07 48.31
N ALA A 28 14.15 -5.91 48.22
CA ALA A 28 13.52 -4.74 47.64
C ALA A 28 13.31 -5.06 46.15
N VAL A 29 12.11 -5.56 45.81
CA VAL A 29 11.62 -5.58 44.45
C VAL A 29 11.48 -4.13 44.03
N LEU A 30 12.51 -3.60 43.39
CA LEU A 30 12.44 -2.38 42.58
C LEU A 30 11.35 -2.61 41.56
N LEU A 31 10.13 -2.18 41.87
CA LEU A 31 9.09 -1.89 40.89
C LEU A 31 9.61 -0.74 40.03
N ALA A 32 10.52 -1.06 39.08
CA ALA A 32 10.72 -0.19 37.95
C ALA A 32 9.34 -0.03 37.28
N PRO A 33 8.85 1.19 37.08
CA PRO A 33 7.70 1.37 36.23
C PRO A 33 8.10 0.78 34.90
N VAL A 34 7.49 -0.35 34.55
CA VAL A 34 7.48 -0.80 33.19
C VAL A 34 6.75 0.32 32.46
N SER A 35 7.53 1.27 31.94
CA SER A 35 7.02 2.17 30.92
C SER A 35 6.57 1.23 29.80
N GLU A 36 5.29 0.89 29.81
CA GLU A 36 4.59 0.47 28.62
C GLU A 36 4.82 1.60 27.63
N SER A 37 5.94 1.54 26.91
CA SER A 37 6.01 2.06 25.57
C SER A 37 4.86 1.36 24.88
N ALA A 38 3.66 1.95 24.96
CA ALA A 38 2.58 1.62 24.08
C ALA A 38 3.20 1.80 22.69
N ALA A 39 3.66 0.70 22.10
CA ALA A 39 4.09 0.67 20.74
C ALA A 39 2.88 1.23 20.00
N GLN A 40 2.95 2.52 19.63
CA GLN A 40 1.89 3.19 18.90
C GLN A 40 1.67 2.30 17.69
N ALA A 41 0.54 1.60 17.70
CA ALA A 41 0.20 0.65 16.67
C ALA A 41 0.34 1.41 15.34
N GLU A 42 1.32 0.99 14.55
CA GLU A 42 1.65 1.65 13.30
C GLU A 42 0.40 1.56 12.42
N TRP A 43 -0.30 2.69 12.27
CA TRP A 43 -1.50 2.69 11.45
C TRP A 43 -1.08 2.56 9.99
N GLN A 44 -1.61 1.53 9.32
CA GLN A 44 -1.38 1.29 7.91
C GLN A 44 -2.70 1.05 7.20
N ARG A 45 -2.89 1.66 6.05
CA ARG A 45 -4.06 1.48 5.21
C ARG A 45 -3.71 1.47 3.73
N THR A 46 -4.16 0.45 3.01
CA THR A 46 -4.08 0.39 1.56
C THR A 46 -5.42 0.79 0.97
N VAL A 47 -5.41 1.67 -0.02
CA VAL A 47 -6.62 2.20 -0.68
C VAL A 47 -6.40 2.16 -2.18
N LYS A 48 -7.32 1.52 -2.91
CA LYS A 48 -7.35 1.56 -4.37
C LYS A 48 -8.49 2.47 -4.82
N VAL A 49 -8.16 3.37 -5.72
CA VAL A 49 -9.15 4.24 -6.37
C VAL A 49 -9.16 4.00 -7.87
N ILE A 50 -10.27 4.36 -8.49
CA ILE A 50 -10.38 4.48 -9.95
C ILE A 50 -10.62 5.95 -10.29
N ALA A 51 -9.86 6.45 -11.28
CA ALA A 51 -9.97 7.80 -11.80
C ALA A 51 -10.12 7.77 -13.33
N PRO A 52 -10.97 8.63 -13.93
CA PRO A 52 -11.08 8.74 -15.37
C PRO A 52 -9.81 9.33 -15.98
N ILE A 53 -9.54 8.97 -17.23
CA ILE A 53 -8.47 9.54 -18.07
C ILE A 53 -9.15 10.38 -19.13
N GLU A 54 -9.16 11.70 -18.94
CA GLU A 54 -9.81 12.65 -19.82
C GLU A 54 -8.86 13.80 -20.13
N ASP A 55 -9.07 14.47 -21.26
CA ASP A 55 -8.28 15.62 -21.64
C ASP A 55 -8.43 16.75 -20.61
N GLY A 56 -7.31 17.38 -20.27
CA GLY A 56 -7.25 18.41 -19.23
C GLY A 56 -7.11 17.86 -17.80
N LEU A 57 -7.29 16.56 -17.58
CA LEU A 57 -7.01 15.95 -16.27
C LEU A 57 -5.52 15.53 -16.16
N VAL A 58 -5.01 15.55 -14.94
CA VAL A 58 -3.64 15.07 -14.64
C VAL A 58 -3.44 13.61 -15.02
N THR A 59 -4.49 12.79 -14.97
CA THR A 59 -4.47 11.39 -15.36
C THR A 59 -4.15 11.18 -16.84
N ARG A 60 -4.57 12.10 -17.72
CA ARG A 60 -4.18 12.07 -19.14
C ARG A 60 -2.69 12.35 -19.28
N ALA A 61 -2.17 13.43 -18.68
CA ALA A 61 -0.75 13.76 -18.74
C ALA A 61 0.14 12.65 -18.15
N LEU A 62 -0.33 12.01 -17.08
CA LEU A 62 0.34 10.84 -16.50
C LEU A 62 0.37 9.67 -17.48
N THR A 63 -0.76 9.35 -18.12
CA THR A 63 -0.86 8.27 -19.11
C THR A 63 0.09 8.52 -20.28
N ASP A 64 0.10 9.73 -20.82
CA ASP A 64 0.98 10.11 -21.93
C ASP A 64 2.45 9.97 -21.55
N SER A 65 2.82 10.38 -20.32
CA SER A 65 4.17 10.22 -19.79
C SER A 65 4.58 8.76 -19.60
N VAL A 66 3.63 7.89 -19.19
CA VAL A 66 3.87 6.44 -19.07
C VAL A 66 4.09 5.82 -20.45
N VAL A 67 3.25 6.16 -21.43
CA VAL A 67 3.38 5.68 -22.79
C VAL A 67 4.72 6.11 -23.39
N GLU A 68 5.09 7.39 -23.26
CA GLU A 68 6.38 7.92 -23.68
C GLU A 68 7.56 7.16 -23.05
N MET A 69 7.52 6.93 -21.73
CA MET A 69 8.58 6.18 -21.03
C MET A 69 8.65 4.73 -21.54
N ALA A 70 7.51 4.08 -21.70
CA ALA A 70 7.45 2.73 -22.21
C ALA A 70 8.10 2.62 -23.59
N GLU A 71 7.84 3.58 -24.48
CA GLU A 71 8.35 3.61 -25.85
C GLU A 71 9.84 3.96 -25.94
N THR A 72 10.32 4.86 -25.08
CA THR A 72 11.69 5.40 -25.18
C THR A 72 12.71 4.63 -24.33
N GLN A 73 12.28 4.00 -23.23
CA GLN A 73 13.19 3.34 -22.29
C GLN A 73 13.21 1.83 -22.39
N ASN A 74 12.45 1.25 -23.34
CA ASN A 74 12.33 -0.21 -23.51
C ASN A 74 12.08 -0.95 -22.19
N MET A 75 11.13 -0.42 -21.39
CA MET A 75 10.83 -0.93 -20.06
C MET A 75 10.18 -2.31 -20.15
N GLU A 76 10.52 -3.18 -19.21
CA GLU A 76 9.73 -4.38 -19.00
C GLU A 76 8.42 -4.04 -18.29
N LEU A 77 7.31 -4.39 -18.92
CA LEU A 77 5.97 -4.02 -18.51
C LEU A 77 5.10 -5.25 -18.28
N ARG A 78 4.04 -5.06 -17.53
CA ARG A 78 2.97 -6.06 -17.37
C ARG A 78 1.67 -5.51 -17.91
N ARG A 79 0.81 -6.36 -18.41
CA ARG A 79 -0.52 -5.95 -18.85
C ARG A 79 -1.51 -5.96 -17.66
N THR A 80 -1.33 -6.90 -16.73
CA THR A 80 -2.19 -7.06 -15.56
C THR A 80 -1.37 -7.24 -14.29
N PRO A 81 -1.90 -6.91 -13.10
CA PRO A 81 -1.22 -7.17 -11.83
C PRO A 81 -0.97 -8.66 -11.56
N GLN A 82 -1.78 -9.55 -12.13
CA GLN A 82 -1.67 -11.00 -11.95
C GLN A 82 -0.69 -11.66 -12.92
N SER A 83 -0.17 -10.91 -13.90
CA SER A 83 0.82 -11.45 -14.82
C SER A 83 2.17 -11.61 -14.12
N ASP A 84 2.64 -12.85 -14.00
CA ASP A 84 3.96 -13.15 -13.44
C ASP A 84 5.09 -12.84 -14.43
N THR A 85 4.76 -12.67 -15.71
CA THR A 85 5.72 -12.38 -16.76
C THR A 85 5.68 -10.93 -17.20
N THR A 86 6.84 -10.29 -17.19
CA THR A 86 7.04 -9.01 -17.86
C THR A 86 7.15 -9.22 -19.37
N THR A 87 6.86 -8.18 -20.10
CA THR A 87 6.92 -8.20 -21.57
C THR A 87 7.38 -6.83 -22.10
N THR A 88 7.79 -6.76 -23.35
CA THR A 88 8.21 -5.50 -23.96
C THR A 88 6.99 -4.69 -24.40
N PRO A 89 7.12 -3.36 -24.54
CA PRO A 89 6.06 -2.49 -25.02
C PRO A 89 5.51 -2.92 -26.39
N GLU A 90 6.38 -3.41 -27.28
CA GLU A 90 5.99 -3.86 -28.64
C GLU A 90 5.05 -5.05 -28.58
N LYS A 91 5.30 -6.01 -27.69
CA LYS A 91 4.41 -7.17 -27.50
C LYS A 91 3.06 -6.77 -26.93
N ILE A 92 3.04 -5.81 -26.00
CA ILE A 92 1.77 -5.27 -25.47
C ILE A 92 1.02 -4.55 -26.59
N LYS A 93 1.69 -3.71 -27.38
CA LYS A 93 1.10 -3.00 -28.52
C LYS A 93 0.51 -3.99 -29.56
N ALA A 94 1.24 -5.05 -29.88
CA ALA A 94 0.76 -6.07 -30.80
C ALA A 94 -0.53 -6.73 -30.28
N ALA A 95 -0.54 -7.17 -29.02
CA ALA A 95 -1.72 -7.78 -28.40
C ALA A 95 -2.91 -6.82 -28.32
N LEU A 96 -2.69 -5.54 -27.99
CA LEU A 96 -3.74 -4.53 -27.95
C LEU A 96 -4.28 -4.24 -29.36
N SER A 97 -3.41 -4.22 -30.39
CA SER A 97 -3.82 -3.99 -31.77
C SER A 97 -4.74 -5.10 -32.32
N GLU A 98 -4.52 -6.35 -31.89
CA GLU A 98 -5.42 -7.47 -32.20
C GLU A 98 -6.82 -7.28 -31.58
N GLU A 99 -6.90 -6.56 -30.47
CA GLU A 99 -8.16 -6.19 -29.80
C GLU A 99 -8.74 -4.85 -30.32
N GLY A 100 -8.09 -4.20 -31.28
CA GLY A 100 -8.48 -2.89 -31.80
C GLY A 100 -8.17 -1.73 -30.84
N LEU A 101 -7.23 -1.92 -29.93
CA LEU A 101 -6.83 -0.95 -28.91
C LEU A 101 -5.36 -0.52 -29.08
N ALA A 102 -4.99 0.56 -28.39
CA ALA A 102 -3.62 1.07 -28.29
C ALA A 102 -3.29 1.38 -26.83
N LEU A 103 -2.03 1.63 -26.50
CA LEU A 103 -1.63 2.08 -25.15
C LEU A 103 -2.36 3.36 -24.72
N THR A 104 -2.65 4.24 -25.68
CA THR A 104 -3.39 5.48 -25.46
C THR A 104 -4.91 5.31 -25.34
N SER A 105 -5.44 4.10 -25.58
CA SER A 105 -6.87 3.81 -25.46
C SER A 105 -7.38 3.72 -24.03
N ALA A 106 -6.49 3.81 -23.04
CA ALA A 106 -6.88 3.79 -21.64
C ALA A 106 -7.87 4.90 -21.30
N THR A 107 -9.00 4.53 -20.67
CA THR A 107 -10.06 5.46 -20.26
C THR A 107 -10.10 5.68 -18.75
N HIS A 108 -9.51 4.77 -17.99
CA HIS A 108 -9.43 4.86 -16.52
C HIS A 108 -8.10 4.35 -16.02
N ALA A 109 -7.69 4.88 -14.85
CA ALA A 109 -6.55 4.39 -14.10
C ALA A 109 -6.99 3.95 -12.70
N PHE A 110 -6.62 2.75 -12.30
CA PHE A 110 -6.58 2.38 -10.90
C PHE A 110 -5.26 2.85 -10.30
N ILE A 111 -5.35 3.46 -9.13
CA ILE A 111 -4.20 3.95 -8.37
C ILE A 111 -4.27 3.34 -6.97
N THR A 112 -3.23 2.62 -6.57
CA THR A 112 -3.16 2.00 -5.24
C THR A 112 -2.24 2.81 -4.34
N TYR A 113 -2.79 3.33 -3.24
CA TYR A 113 -2.07 4.05 -2.21
C TYR A 113 -1.82 3.17 -0.99
N ARG A 114 -0.66 3.33 -0.39
CA ARG A 114 -0.38 2.90 0.98
C ARG A 114 -0.14 4.11 1.86
N PHE A 115 -0.95 4.24 2.88
CA PHE A 115 -0.78 5.22 3.95
C PHE A 115 -0.20 4.50 5.17
N THR A 116 0.86 5.04 5.75
CA THR A 116 1.47 4.54 7.00
C THR A 116 1.72 5.71 7.93
N GLN A 117 1.42 5.51 9.21
CA GLN A 117 1.84 6.42 10.25
C GLN A 117 3.05 5.81 10.96
N LYS A 118 4.17 6.47 10.89
CA LYS A 118 5.41 6.05 11.54
C LYS A 118 5.99 7.22 12.32
N SER A 119 6.29 6.99 13.59
CA SER A 119 6.87 8.04 14.46
C SER A 119 6.06 9.35 14.47
N GLY A 120 4.73 9.26 14.43
CA GLY A 120 3.85 10.43 14.41
C GLY A 120 3.70 11.11 13.05
N GLN A 121 4.46 10.70 12.04
CA GLN A 121 4.38 11.24 10.68
C GLN A 121 3.57 10.34 9.76
N LEU A 122 2.75 10.97 8.93
CA LEU A 122 2.00 10.28 7.89
C LEU A 122 2.84 10.20 6.60
N HIS A 123 3.09 8.98 6.16
CA HIS A 123 3.72 8.69 4.88
C HIS A 123 2.68 8.17 3.90
N ARG A 124 2.79 8.59 2.65
CA ARG A 124 1.96 8.13 1.54
C ARG A 124 2.87 7.62 0.42
N ASN A 125 2.64 6.41 -0.01
CA ASN A 125 3.27 5.82 -1.19
C ASN A 125 2.21 5.40 -2.19
N ILE A 126 2.49 5.57 -3.48
CA ILE A 126 1.72 4.99 -4.57
C ILE A 126 2.41 3.68 -4.91
N LEU A 127 1.67 2.58 -4.81
CA LEU A 127 2.21 1.23 -4.98
C LEU A 127 2.18 0.77 -6.42
N ASP A 128 1.07 1.06 -7.09
CA ASP A 128 0.87 0.65 -8.48
C ASP A 128 -0.09 1.58 -9.23
N LEU A 129 0.04 1.54 -10.54
CA LEU A 129 -0.88 2.14 -11.51
C LEU A 129 -1.34 1.03 -12.46
N HIS A 130 -2.65 0.92 -12.68
CA HIS A 130 -3.22 -0.01 -13.63
C HIS A 130 -4.16 0.73 -14.57
N PHE A 131 -3.76 0.87 -15.81
CA PHE A 131 -4.51 1.52 -16.89
C PHE A 131 -5.43 0.52 -17.54
N ILE A 132 -6.69 0.89 -17.72
CA ILE A 132 -7.71 0.06 -18.31
C ILE A 132 -8.50 0.83 -19.36
N TYR A 133 -8.98 0.11 -20.35
CA TYR A 133 -10.05 0.56 -21.22
C TYR A 133 -11.38 0.03 -20.67
N ARG A 134 -12.30 0.94 -20.39
CA ARG A 134 -13.68 0.61 -19.99
C ARG A 134 -14.61 0.95 -21.14
N PRO A 135 -15.21 -0.04 -21.81
CA PRO A 135 -16.18 0.21 -22.86
C PRO A 135 -17.36 1.02 -22.34
N THR A 136 -17.92 1.88 -23.21
CA THR A 136 -19.16 2.58 -22.93
C THR A 136 -20.33 1.61 -23.05
N GLY A 137 -20.95 1.25 -21.91
CA GLY A 137 -22.10 0.33 -21.87
C GLY A 137 -22.11 -0.51 -20.59
N GLU A 138 -23.29 -1.00 -20.20
CA GLU A 138 -23.48 -1.68 -18.93
C GLU A 138 -22.88 -3.10 -18.84
N GLN A 139 -22.43 -3.69 -19.94
CA GLN A 139 -22.03 -5.10 -20.01
C GLN A 139 -20.55 -5.32 -20.40
N GLY A 140 -19.76 -4.26 -20.58
CA GLY A 140 -18.35 -4.42 -20.97
C GLY A 140 -17.47 -4.71 -19.75
N GLU A 141 -16.66 -5.77 -19.83
CA GLU A 141 -15.57 -5.99 -18.86
C GLU A 141 -14.45 -4.99 -19.08
N ASP A 142 -13.79 -4.58 -17.99
CA ASP A 142 -12.60 -3.73 -18.07
C ASP A 142 -11.48 -4.47 -18.80
N ILE A 143 -10.96 -3.89 -19.87
CA ILE A 143 -9.84 -4.46 -20.64
C ILE A 143 -8.54 -3.86 -20.11
N PRO A 144 -7.62 -4.67 -19.58
CA PRO A 144 -6.35 -4.18 -19.08
C PRO A 144 -5.48 -3.69 -20.24
N ILE A 145 -4.94 -2.50 -20.10
CA ILE A 145 -4.01 -1.89 -21.06
C ILE A 145 -2.57 -2.05 -20.57
N LEU A 146 -2.28 -1.57 -19.37
CA LEU A 146 -0.93 -1.52 -18.84
C LEU A 146 -0.95 -1.51 -17.31
N TYR A 147 -0.03 -2.24 -16.71
CA TYR A 147 0.21 -2.26 -15.26
C TYR A 147 1.65 -1.87 -14.95
N LEU A 148 1.82 -0.98 -13.97
CA LEU A 148 3.10 -0.51 -13.46
C LEU A 148 3.18 -0.80 -11.96
N ASP A 149 4.16 -1.58 -11.57
CA ASP A 149 4.55 -1.76 -10.18
C ASP A 149 5.53 -0.63 -9.79
N LEU A 150 5.11 0.22 -8.87
CA LEU A 150 5.89 1.36 -8.39
C LEU A 150 6.59 1.08 -7.06
N SER A 151 6.68 -0.18 -6.67
CA SER A 151 7.45 -0.59 -5.48
C SER A 151 8.96 -0.39 -5.67
N GLU A 152 9.42 -0.36 -6.91
CA GLU A 152 10.80 -0.03 -7.26
C GLU A 152 11.02 1.49 -7.20
N GLU A 153 11.96 1.91 -6.37
CA GLU A 153 12.25 3.32 -6.12
C GLU A 153 12.64 4.09 -7.39
N ASP A 154 13.37 3.46 -8.30
CA ASP A 154 13.85 4.12 -9.52
C ASP A 154 12.68 4.45 -10.46
N LEU A 155 11.76 3.54 -10.69
CA LEU A 155 10.58 3.79 -11.52
C LEU A 155 9.66 4.82 -10.88
N TYR A 156 9.40 4.70 -9.57
CA TYR A 156 8.65 5.68 -8.81
C TYR A 156 9.21 7.08 -8.98
N ARG A 157 10.52 7.23 -8.75
CA ARG A 157 11.22 8.52 -8.86
C ARG A 157 11.17 9.08 -10.28
N GLN A 158 11.43 8.25 -11.29
CA GLN A 158 11.47 8.69 -12.68
C GLN A 158 10.09 9.16 -13.16
N LEU A 159 9.03 8.44 -12.83
CA LEU A 159 7.68 8.76 -13.29
C LEU A 159 6.98 9.78 -12.41
N LEU A 160 6.97 9.56 -11.09
CA LEU A 160 6.10 10.35 -10.21
C LEU A 160 6.77 11.61 -9.64
N VAL A 161 8.10 11.57 -9.43
CA VAL A 161 8.83 12.70 -8.85
C VAL A 161 9.45 13.59 -9.91
N LYS A 162 10.05 13.02 -10.96
CA LYS A 162 10.74 13.79 -12.01
C LYS A 162 9.86 14.20 -13.19
N LYS A 163 8.68 13.59 -13.37
CA LYS A 163 7.70 14.01 -14.36
C LYS A 163 6.48 14.63 -13.71
N GLY A 164 5.76 15.44 -14.44
CA GLY A 164 4.60 16.18 -13.96
C GLY A 164 4.04 17.11 -15.02
N THR A 165 3.19 18.05 -14.61
CA THR A 165 2.63 19.07 -15.50
C THR A 165 3.22 20.45 -15.18
N PRO A 166 3.25 21.38 -16.15
CA PRO A 166 3.64 22.76 -15.88
C PRO A 166 2.80 23.37 -14.74
N SER A 167 3.43 24.19 -13.92
CA SER A 167 2.70 24.91 -12.88
C SER A 167 1.86 26.04 -13.52
N PRO A 168 0.56 26.17 -13.17
CA PRO A 168 -0.27 27.25 -13.71
C PRO A 168 0.16 28.65 -13.26
N VAL A 169 1.01 28.76 -12.24
CA VAL A 169 1.49 30.04 -11.69
C VAL A 169 2.87 30.39 -12.22
N ASN A 170 3.67 29.40 -12.60
CA ASN A 170 5.02 29.59 -13.09
C ASN A 170 5.35 28.50 -14.11
N GLU A 171 5.37 28.88 -15.38
CA GLU A 171 5.60 27.93 -16.51
C GLU A 171 6.98 27.26 -16.47
N VAL A 172 7.96 27.86 -15.78
CA VAL A 172 9.30 27.27 -15.60
C VAL A 172 9.31 26.18 -14.52
N ALA A 173 8.35 26.22 -13.59
CA ALA A 173 8.21 25.21 -12.56
C ALA A 173 7.21 24.14 -12.99
N PHE A 174 7.49 22.88 -12.67
CA PHE A 174 6.55 21.80 -12.85
C PHE A 174 6.05 21.29 -11.49
N ARG A 175 4.86 20.72 -11.50
CA ARG A 175 4.30 20.02 -10.34
C ARG A 175 4.46 18.52 -10.57
N PRO A 176 5.15 17.79 -9.66
CA PRO A 176 5.32 16.35 -9.77
C PRO A 176 3.98 15.61 -9.82
N PHE A 177 3.90 14.52 -10.57
CA PHE A 177 2.70 13.68 -10.56
C PHE A 177 2.36 13.16 -9.18
N GLU A 178 3.35 12.83 -8.36
CA GLU A 178 3.14 12.39 -6.99
C GLU A 178 2.22 13.32 -6.19
N GLU A 179 2.36 14.63 -6.34
CA GLU A 179 1.51 15.61 -5.66
C GLU A 179 0.11 15.68 -6.28
N GLN A 180 0.04 15.60 -7.60
CA GLN A 180 -1.17 15.85 -8.37
C GLN A 180 -2.15 14.68 -8.38
N ILE A 181 -1.63 13.43 -8.35
CA ILE A 181 -2.46 12.22 -8.27
C ILE A 181 -2.68 11.76 -6.83
N SER A 182 -2.51 12.64 -5.84
CA SER A 182 -2.86 12.32 -4.46
C SER A 182 -4.38 12.12 -4.31
N LEU A 183 -4.79 11.33 -3.31
CA LEU A 183 -6.22 11.16 -3.01
C LEU A 183 -6.94 12.49 -2.75
N TYR A 184 -6.21 13.48 -2.26
CA TYR A 184 -6.71 14.85 -2.07
C TYR A 184 -6.91 15.60 -3.38
N SER A 185 -5.92 15.50 -4.28
CA SER A 185 -5.98 16.20 -5.58
C SER A 185 -7.03 15.61 -6.51
N LEU A 186 -7.22 14.28 -6.43
CA LEU A 186 -8.22 13.54 -7.20
C LEU A 186 -9.60 13.45 -6.51
N ARG A 187 -9.85 14.27 -5.49
CA ARG A 187 -11.05 14.15 -4.61
C ARG A 187 -12.37 14.14 -5.37
N ASP A 188 -12.49 14.90 -6.44
CA ASP A 188 -13.73 15.08 -7.17
C ASP A 188 -13.87 14.09 -8.36
N THR A 189 -12.77 13.52 -8.84
CA THR A 189 -12.74 12.63 -10.00
C THR A 189 -12.54 11.17 -9.64
N ALA A 190 -11.78 10.87 -8.58
CA ALA A 190 -11.48 9.49 -8.21
C ALA A 190 -12.53 8.90 -7.24
N ARG A 191 -12.92 7.65 -7.49
CA ARG A 191 -13.79 6.84 -6.63
C ARG A 191 -12.99 5.75 -5.94
N VAL A 192 -13.19 5.55 -4.63
CA VAL A 192 -12.61 4.43 -3.88
C VAL A 192 -13.29 3.14 -4.32
N VAL A 193 -12.52 2.14 -4.67
CA VAL A 193 -13.01 0.82 -5.11
C VAL A 193 -12.55 -0.31 -4.19
N GLN A 194 -11.54 -0.07 -3.37
CA GLN A 194 -11.05 -1.07 -2.40
C GLN A 194 -10.36 -0.38 -1.22
N VAL A 195 -10.56 -0.92 -0.02
CA VAL A 195 -9.87 -0.52 1.21
C VAL A 195 -9.36 -1.78 1.91
N GLY A 196 -8.04 -1.92 2.04
CA GLY A 196 -7.43 -3.17 2.45
C GLY A 196 -7.86 -4.31 1.53
N ASN A 197 -8.43 -5.35 2.09
CA ASN A 197 -8.94 -6.51 1.32
C ASN A 197 -10.43 -6.37 0.94
N GLN A 198 -11.08 -5.25 1.29
CA GLN A 198 -12.50 -5.08 1.08
C GLN A 198 -12.78 -4.34 -0.23
N ILE A 199 -13.44 -5.00 -1.19
CA ILE A 199 -13.92 -4.39 -2.43
C ILE A 199 -15.20 -3.60 -2.15
N ILE A 200 -15.29 -2.41 -2.72
CA ILE A 200 -16.43 -1.50 -2.57
C ILE A 200 -17.05 -1.30 -3.95
N ARG A 201 -18.28 -1.75 -4.09
CA ARG A 201 -19.02 -1.66 -5.34
C ARG A 201 -20.05 -0.51 -5.33
N GLU A 202 -20.68 -0.29 -4.19
CA GLU A 202 -21.74 0.69 -4.02
C GLU A 202 -21.17 2.12 -4.01
N PRO A 203 -21.67 3.03 -4.87
CA PRO A 203 -21.16 4.41 -4.97
C PRO A 203 -21.25 5.20 -3.66
N GLU A 204 -22.35 5.04 -2.91
CA GLU A 204 -22.56 5.72 -1.63
C GLU A 204 -21.55 5.29 -0.58
N ARG A 205 -21.29 3.99 -0.50
CA ARG A 205 -20.27 3.42 0.38
C ARG A 205 -18.88 3.89 -0.01
N ALA A 206 -18.57 3.91 -1.30
CA ALA A 206 -17.30 4.44 -1.81
C ALA A 206 -17.07 5.89 -1.39
N ALA A 207 -18.11 6.73 -1.49
CA ALA A 207 -18.04 8.12 -1.07
C ALA A 207 -17.90 8.26 0.46
N ALA A 208 -18.57 7.42 1.25
CA ALA A 208 -18.45 7.40 2.70
C ALA A 208 -17.03 6.99 3.15
N GLU A 209 -16.49 5.91 2.60
CA GLU A 209 -15.13 5.44 2.88
C GLU A 209 -14.08 6.50 2.49
N LYS A 210 -14.26 7.14 1.34
CA LYS A 210 -13.38 8.22 0.91
C LYS A 210 -13.36 9.37 1.91
N ARG A 211 -14.52 9.84 2.37
CA ARG A 211 -14.61 10.90 3.38
C ARG A 211 -13.92 10.49 4.69
N GLN A 212 -14.15 9.25 5.14
CA GLN A 212 -13.53 8.73 6.36
C GLN A 212 -12.01 8.67 6.26
N ILE A 213 -11.48 8.17 5.15
CA ILE A 213 -10.04 8.10 4.90
C ILE A 213 -9.45 9.51 4.89
N MET A 214 -10.05 10.45 4.17
CA MET A 214 -9.57 11.83 4.10
C MET A 214 -9.64 12.54 5.47
N ALA A 215 -10.66 12.29 6.27
CA ALA A 215 -10.75 12.81 7.64
C ALA A 215 -9.64 12.24 8.54
N THR A 216 -9.35 10.93 8.43
CA THR A 216 -8.27 10.28 9.16
C THR A 216 -6.91 10.84 8.76
N ILE A 217 -6.65 10.95 7.45
CA ILE A 217 -5.41 11.55 6.92
C ILE A 217 -5.22 12.96 7.47
N ARG A 218 -6.28 13.79 7.40
CA ARG A 218 -6.24 15.17 7.94
C ARG A 218 -5.88 15.17 9.43
N LYS A 219 -6.54 14.33 10.23
CA LYS A 219 -6.25 14.22 11.66
C LYS A 219 -4.79 13.83 11.93
N LEU A 220 -4.25 12.87 11.17
CA LEU A 220 -2.87 12.39 11.34
C LEU A 220 -1.80 13.37 10.82
N THR A 221 -2.17 14.30 9.94
CA THR A 221 -1.25 15.31 9.40
C THR A 221 -1.11 16.53 10.30
N TYR A 222 -2.15 16.86 11.09
CA TYR A 222 -2.21 18.11 11.88
C TYR A 222 -2.17 17.88 13.40
N ASN A 223 -1.97 16.65 13.86
CA ASN A 223 -1.67 16.33 15.25
C ASN A 223 -0.19 15.99 15.43
#